data_60481497113cb52e2fe00c21584f0644
#
_entry.id   60481497113cb52e2fe00c21584f0644
#
_cell.length_a   1.000
_cell.length_b   1.000
_cell.length_c   1.000
_cell.angle_alpha   90.00
_cell.angle_beta   90.00
_cell.angle_gamma   90.00
#
_symmetry.space_group_name_H-M   'P 1'
#
loop_
_entity.id
_entity.type
_entity.pdbx_description
1 polymer ?
#
loop_
_entity_poly.entity_id
_entity_poly.type
_entity_poly.pdbx_seq_one_letter_code
_entity_poly.pdbx_strand_id
1 'polypeptide(L)'
;MSFQVKEPILVIGLGGVGSKLANEAKNILNSDCLIISNDSKDISSENESIHVSTDSIINPSIQLIRGSTYKISEEIKSKISQYSTIVLMSNLAGKAGAAIAPVVSQMCKETNKELISFAVMPFKYEKERIFNSGISLKRVRENSQCTIVLDNDSLLESNPDLTSKACYNIANSAIMHVVKSLESSEISSETSILTTSKNGQSMEDSLRDSLKMLYENAPPNAIKSSMLYVTGGDNIPVGIINSIKNITSGITNEANSQISTSSSDESKVIMLSSVQGMTKFDNYDPLGMIPQEQTLDWDTPDCSIDCKLDLYQLE
;
A
#
# COMPACT_ATOMS: atom_id res chain seq x y z
N MET A 1 13.01 -5.85 11.45
CA MET A 1 14.07 -6.53 10.68
C MET A 1 14.11 -5.89 9.31
N SER A 2 15.29 -5.78 8.69
CA SER A 2 15.42 -5.30 7.30
C SER A 2 15.79 -6.48 6.39
N PHE A 3 15.47 -6.37 5.10
CA PHE A 3 15.84 -7.35 4.08
C PHE A 3 16.22 -6.65 2.78
N GLN A 4 16.99 -7.34 1.95
CA GLN A 4 17.34 -6.88 0.61
C GLN A 4 16.55 -7.69 -0.42
N VAL A 5 16.23 -7.04 -1.53
CA VAL A 5 15.55 -7.66 -2.66
C VAL A 5 16.45 -8.71 -3.30
N LYS A 6 15.91 -9.91 -3.55
CA LYS A 6 16.63 -11.03 -4.16
C LYS A 6 16.15 -11.28 -5.58
N GLU A 7 17.06 -11.42 -6.50
CA GLU A 7 16.76 -11.86 -7.87
C GLU A 7 16.45 -13.37 -7.94
N PRO A 8 15.66 -13.81 -8.89
CA PRO A 8 14.96 -13.03 -9.91
C PRO A 8 13.69 -12.34 -9.35
N ILE A 9 13.40 -11.15 -9.89
CA ILE A 9 12.27 -10.30 -9.47
C ILE A 9 11.14 -10.41 -10.49
N LEU A 10 9.89 -10.49 -10.02
CA LEU A 10 8.69 -10.32 -10.83
C LEU A 10 7.89 -9.11 -10.32
N VAL A 11 7.56 -8.19 -11.20
CA VAL A 11 6.61 -7.13 -10.91
C VAL A 11 5.22 -7.56 -11.32
N ILE A 12 4.26 -7.53 -10.40
CA ILE A 12 2.86 -7.87 -10.67
C ILE A 12 2.00 -6.62 -10.57
N GLY A 13 1.26 -6.30 -11.65
CA GLY A 13 0.31 -5.20 -11.71
C GLY A 13 -1.14 -5.68 -11.65
N LEU A 14 -1.94 -5.12 -10.73
CA LEU A 14 -3.34 -5.52 -10.54
C LEU A 14 -4.31 -4.44 -11.02
N GLY A 15 -5.12 -4.78 -12.01
CA GLY A 15 -6.08 -3.86 -12.62
C GLY A 15 -5.41 -2.68 -13.32
N GLY A 16 -6.17 -1.72 -13.83
CA GLY A 16 -5.64 -0.68 -14.71
C GLY A 16 -4.59 0.24 -14.11
N VAL A 17 -4.74 0.64 -12.84
CA VAL A 17 -3.73 1.50 -12.17
C VAL A 17 -2.49 0.69 -11.82
N GLY A 18 -2.67 -0.52 -11.26
CA GLY A 18 -1.56 -1.40 -10.93
C GLY A 18 -0.75 -1.81 -12.17
N SER A 19 -1.41 -2.04 -13.29
CA SER A 19 -0.76 -2.38 -14.56
C SER A 19 0.14 -1.24 -15.06
N LYS A 20 -0.30 0.00 -14.96
CA LYS A 20 0.51 1.17 -15.33
C LYS A 20 1.75 1.31 -14.44
N LEU A 21 1.56 1.20 -13.12
CA LEU A 21 2.67 1.22 -12.17
C LEU A 21 3.66 0.08 -12.41
N ALA A 22 3.17 -1.13 -12.66
CA ALA A 22 4.02 -2.29 -12.94
C ALA A 22 4.84 -2.12 -14.22
N ASN A 23 4.25 -1.52 -15.26
CA ASN A 23 4.96 -1.23 -16.50
C ASN A 23 6.11 -0.23 -16.33
N GLU A 24 5.95 0.77 -15.47
CA GLU A 24 7.03 1.69 -15.14
C GLU A 24 8.08 1.01 -14.24
N ALA A 25 7.63 0.26 -13.23
CA ALA A 25 8.49 -0.41 -12.27
C ALA A 25 9.39 -1.49 -12.92
N LYS A 26 8.86 -2.27 -13.88
CA LYS A 26 9.66 -3.29 -14.58
C LYS A 26 10.86 -2.70 -15.30
N ASN A 27 10.70 -1.51 -15.89
CA ASN A 27 11.78 -0.84 -16.60
C ASN A 27 12.86 -0.31 -15.63
N ILE A 28 12.44 0.11 -14.44
CA ILE A 28 13.37 0.59 -13.39
C ILE A 28 14.15 -0.60 -12.81
N LEU A 29 13.47 -1.71 -12.50
CA LEU A 29 14.06 -2.90 -11.88
C LEU A 29 14.66 -3.88 -12.88
N ASN A 30 14.60 -3.58 -14.19
CA ASN A 30 15.00 -4.48 -15.26
C ASN A 30 14.48 -5.93 -15.06
N SER A 31 13.20 -6.06 -14.74
CA SER A 31 12.55 -7.29 -14.29
C SER A 31 11.42 -7.72 -15.20
N ASP A 32 10.95 -8.94 -15.02
CA ASP A 32 9.75 -9.44 -15.70
C ASP A 32 8.48 -8.79 -15.10
N CYS A 33 7.41 -8.77 -15.89
CA CYS A 33 6.15 -8.17 -15.52
C CYS A 33 4.96 -9.09 -15.84
N LEU A 34 4.07 -9.26 -14.84
CA LEU A 34 2.81 -9.99 -14.98
C LEU A 34 1.64 -9.07 -14.67
N ILE A 35 0.70 -8.96 -15.58
CA ILE A 35 -0.53 -8.18 -15.38
C ILE A 35 -1.69 -9.13 -15.06
N ILE A 36 -2.42 -8.85 -13.98
CA ILE A 36 -3.61 -9.62 -13.60
C ILE A 36 -4.79 -8.65 -13.47
N SER A 37 -5.81 -8.83 -14.30
CA SER A 37 -7.01 -8.00 -14.28
C SER A 37 -8.26 -8.77 -14.71
N ASN A 38 -9.41 -8.31 -14.24
CA ASN A 38 -10.73 -8.75 -14.72
C ASN A 38 -11.24 -7.89 -15.89
N ASP A 39 -10.58 -6.81 -16.25
CA ASP A 39 -10.90 -5.98 -17.41
C ASP A 39 -9.88 -6.25 -18.53
N SER A 40 -10.36 -6.71 -19.67
CA SER A 40 -9.52 -6.99 -20.84
C SER A 40 -8.80 -5.73 -21.38
N LYS A 41 -9.29 -4.53 -21.08
CA LYS A 41 -8.63 -3.28 -21.47
C LYS A 41 -7.32 -3.02 -20.74
N ASP A 42 -7.12 -3.63 -19.58
CA ASP A 42 -5.89 -3.51 -18.80
C ASP A 42 -4.79 -4.46 -19.30
N ILE A 43 -5.18 -5.43 -20.14
CA ILE A 43 -4.30 -6.47 -20.67
C ILE A 43 -3.72 -6.00 -22.00
N SER A 44 -2.41 -5.83 -22.06
CA SER A 44 -1.68 -5.51 -23.27
C SER A 44 -0.88 -6.72 -23.77
N SER A 45 -0.59 -6.76 -25.07
CA SER A 45 0.27 -7.80 -25.67
C SER A 45 1.77 -7.65 -25.32
N GLU A 46 2.15 -6.58 -24.64
CA GLU A 46 3.54 -6.27 -24.31
C GLU A 46 4.05 -6.99 -23.06
N ASN A 47 3.14 -7.49 -22.23
CA ASN A 47 3.47 -8.18 -20.99
C ASN A 47 2.76 -9.51 -20.90
N GLU A 48 3.33 -10.40 -20.11
CA GLU A 48 2.61 -11.58 -19.69
C GLU A 48 1.38 -11.17 -18.88
N SER A 49 0.24 -11.82 -19.11
CA SER A 49 -1.01 -11.40 -18.50
C SER A 49 -1.93 -12.58 -18.18
N ILE A 50 -2.72 -12.43 -17.12
CA ILE A 50 -3.75 -13.34 -16.71
C ILE A 50 -5.08 -12.59 -16.65
N HIS A 51 -6.06 -13.04 -17.41
CA HIS A 51 -7.41 -12.50 -17.40
C HIS A 51 -8.28 -13.26 -16.37
N VAL A 52 -8.78 -12.54 -15.36
CA VAL A 52 -9.70 -13.09 -14.38
C VAL A 52 -11.13 -13.02 -14.92
N SER A 53 -11.59 -14.13 -15.50
CA SER A 53 -12.95 -14.19 -16.07
C SER A 53 -14.02 -14.19 -14.96
N THR A 54 -15.05 -13.39 -15.16
CA THR A 54 -16.18 -13.25 -14.23
C THR A 54 -17.53 -13.61 -14.87
N ASP A 55 -17.51 -14.56 -15.81
CA ASP A 55 -18.68 -15.14 -16.47
C ASP A 55 -19.74 -14.10 -16.90
N SER A 56 -19.36 -13.25 -17.86
CA SER A 56 -20.24 -12.28 -18.55
C SER A 56 -20.97 -11.23 -17.69
N ILE A 57 -20.60 -11.01 -16.46
CA ILE A 57 -21.17 -9.96 -15.63
C ILE A 57 -20.49 -8.62 -15.96
N ILE A 58 -21.25 -7.67 -16.45
CA ILE A 58 -20.77 -6.36 -16.93
C ILE A 58 -20.08 -5.54 -15.83
N ASN A 59 -20.51 -5.68 -14.57
CA ASN A 59 -19.94 -4.94 -13.43
C ASN A 59 -19.80 -5.87 -12.21
N PRO A 60 -18.82 -6.77 -12.21
CA PRO A 60 -18.70 -7.78 -11.16
C PRO A 60 -18.41 -7.14 -9.79
N SER A 61 -18.90 -7.81 -8.74
CA SER A 61 -18.57 -7.44 -7.37
C SER A 61 -17.13 -7.85 -7.02
N ILE A 62 -16.56 -7.21 -5.99
CA ILE A 62 -15.22 -7.56 -5.46
C ILE A 62 -15.17 -9.03 -5.05
N GLN A 63 -16.25 -9.56 -4.44
CA GLN A 63 -16.35 -10.95 -4.00
C GLN A 63 -16.32 -11.92 -5.19
N LEU A 64 -17.01 -11.58 -6.27
CA LEU A 64 -17.03 -12.41 -7.48
C LEU A 64 -15.63 -12.44 -8.14
N ILE A 65 -14.99 -11.27 -8.32
CA ILE A 65 -13.63 -11.20 -8.87
C ILE A 65 -12.66 -12.01 -7.99
N ARG A 66 -12.77 -11.87 -6.66
CA ARG A 66 -11.94 -12.63 -5.72
C ARG A 66 -12.14 -14.14 -5.85
N GLY A 67 -13.38 -14.60 -5.91
CA GLY A 67 -13.71 -16.01 -6.12
C GLY A 67 -13.20 -16.54 -7.46
N SER A 68 -13.31 -15.75 -8.54
CA SER A 68 -12.75 -16.11 -9.85
C SER A 68 -11.22 -16.16 -9.82
N THR A 69 -10.54 -15.28 -9.06
CA THR A 69 -9.09 -15.32 -8.90
C THR A 69 -8.63 -16.60 -8.18
N TYR A 70 -9.39 -17.07 -7.19
CA TYR A 70 -9.08 -18.35 -6.55
C TYR A 70 -9.18 -19.54 -7.50
N LYS A 71 -10.09 -19.54 -8.46
CA LYS A 71 -10.23 -20.61 -9.46
C LYS A 71 -8.99 -20.77 -10.35
N ILE A 72 -8.24 -19.70 -10.55
CA ILE A 72 -7.02 -19.67 -11.38
C ILE A 72 -5.74 -19.63 -10.52
N SER A 73 -5.83 -20.00 -9.25
CA SER A 73 -4.71 -19.93 -8.30
C SER A 73 -3.48 -20.71 -8.75
N GLU A 74 -3.67 -21.90 -9.30
CA GLU A 74 -2.56 -22.74 -9.77
C GLU A 74 -1.83 -22.14 -10.99
N GLU A 75 -2.54 -21.44 -11.86
CA GLU A 75 -1.94 -20.69 -12.96
C GLU A 75 -1.06 -19.56 -12.42
N ILE A 76 -1.57 -18.78 -11.47
CA ILE A 76 -0.82 -17.68 -10.83
C ILE A 76 0.41 -18.25 -10.10
N LYS A 77 0.26 -19.33 -9.31
CA LYS A 77 1.38 -19.98 -8.60
C LYS A 77 2.45 -20.47 -9.56
N SER A 78 2.06 -21.04 -10.70
CA SER A 78 2.99 -21.49 -11.73
C SER A 78 3.83 -20.33 -12.25
N LYS A 79 3.20 -19.15 -12.52
CA LYS A 79 3.90 -17.96 -13.04
C LYS A 79 4.87 -17.36 -12.02
N ILE A 80 4.52 -17.33 -10.73
CA ILE A 80 5.39 -16.78 -9.68
C ILE A 80 6.49 -17.75 -9.22
N SER A 81 6.39 -19.03 -9.55
CA SER A 81 7.23 -20.09 -8.98
C SER A 81 8.73 -19.88 -9.17
N GLN A 82 9.15 -19.37 -10.31
CA GLN A 82 10.56 -19.18 -10.67
C GLN A 82 11.22 -17.94 -10.07
N TYR A 83 10.44 -17.04 -9.44
CA TYR A 83 10.94 -15.78 -8.90
C TYR A 83 11.19 -15.89 -7.39
N SER A 84 12.18 -15.13 -6.91
CA SER A 84 12.51 -15.05 -5.48
C SER A 84 11.75 -13.93 -4.80
N THR A 85 11.69 -12.76 -5.45
CA THR A 85 10.99 -11.57 -4.95
C THR A 85 9.85 -11.20 -5.88
N ILE A 86 8.71 -10.89 -5.29
CA ILE A 86 7.53 -10.36 -5.98
C ILE A 86 7.30 -8.92 -5.54
N VAL A 87 7.18 -8.00 -6.50
CA VAL A 87 6.80 -6.61 -6.27
C VAL A 87 5.37 -6.42 -6.76
N LEU A 88 4.43 -6.29 -5.84
CA LEU A 88 3.01 -6.21 -6.13
C LEU A 88 2.53 -4.75 -6.17
N MET A 89 2.02 -4.31 -7.31
CA MET A 89 1.47 -2.98 -7.53
C MET A 89 -0.06 -3.01 -7.53
N SER A 90 -0.70 -2.39 -6.54
CA SER A 90 -2.16 -2.42 -6.42
C SER A 90 -2.77 -1.08 -6.01
N ASN A 91 -3.88 -0.73 -6.67
CA ASN A 91 -4.77 0.33 -6.18
C ASN A 91 -5.97 -0.33 -5.49
N LEU A 92 -5.99 -0.28 -4.16
CA LEU A 92 -7.05 -0.91 -3.37
C LEU A 92 -8.38 -0.16 -3.43
N ALA A 93 -8.40 1.09 -3.93
CA ALA A 93 -9.63 1.80 -4.27
C ALA A 93 -10.34 1.18 -5.49
N GLY A 94 -9.61 0.50 -6.37
CA GLY A 94 -10.17 -0.20 -7.53
C GLY A 94 -10.69 -1.59 -7.19
N LYS A 95 -11.80 -2.02 -7.84
CA LYS A 95 -12.37 -3.36 -7.62
C LYS A 95 -11.38 -4.49 -7.87
N ALA A 96 -10.64 -4.42 -8.98
CA ALA A 96 -9.62 -5.41 -9.31
C ALA A 96 -8.53 -5.50 -8.24
N GLY A 97 -7.94 -4.35 -7.85
CA GLY A 97 -6.93 -4.30 -6.82
C GLY A 97 -7.41 -4.86 -5.48
N ALA A 98 -8.57 -4.39 -5.00
CA ALA A 98 -9.16 -4.86 -3.74
C ALA A 98 -9.57 -6.35 -3.76
N ALA A 99 -9.91 -6.90 -4.92
CA ALA A 99 -10.29 -8.30 -5.04
C ALA A 99 -9.08 -9.24 -5.16
N ILE A 100 -8.12 -8.89 -6.04
CA ILE A 100 -7.04 -9.77 -6.48
C ILE A 100 -5.84 -9.71 -5.52
N ALA A 101 -5.49 -8.51 -4.98
CA ALA A 101 -4.31 -8.34 -4.14
C ALA A 101 -4.25 -9.29 -2.92
N PRO A 102 -5.34 -9.46 -2.13
CA PRO A 102 -5.34 -10.42 -1.03
C PRO A 102 -5.06 -11.86 -1.46
N VAL A 103 -5.56 -12.27 -2.64
CA VAL A 103 -5.40 -13.63 -3.15
C VAL A 103 -3.96 -13.87 -3.61
N VAL A 104 -3.42 -12.95 -4.42
CA VAL A 104 -2.03 -13.02 -4.89
C VAL A 104 -1.05 -12.97 -3.71
N SER A 105 -1.27 -12.10 -2.72
CA SER A 105 -0.42 -12.02 -1.54
C SER A 105 -0.43 -13.32 -0.73
N GLN A 106 -1.59 -13.97 -0.59
CA GLN A 106 -1.69 -15.28 0.04
C GLN A 106 -0.90 -16.34 -0.73
N MET A 107 -1.00 -16.37 -2.07
CA MET A 107 -0.25 -17.30 -2.90
C MET A 107 1.27 -17.11 -2.78
N CYS A 108 1.73 -15.85 -2.72
CA CYS A 108 3.15 -15.56 -2.49
C CYS A 108 3.62 -16.13 -1.14
N LYS A 109 2.83 -15.97 -0.09
CA LYS A 109 3.12 -16.53 1.24
C LYS A 109 3.15 -18.05 1.22
N GLU A 110 2.15 -18.70 0.61
CA GLU A 110 2.06 -20.15 0.49
C GLU A 110 3.24 -20.75 -0.28
N THR A 111 3.77 -20.02 -1.24
CA THR A 111 4.92 -20.42 -2.06
C THR A 111 6.26 -19.90 -1.53
N ASN A 112 6.29 -19.33 -0.32
CA ASN A 112 7.47 -18.77 0.35
C ASN A 112 8.24 -17.76 -0.49
N LYS A 113 7.51 -16.87 -1.20
CA LYS A 113 8.11 -15.76 -1.95
C LYS A 113 8.28 -14.53 -1.07
N GLU A 114 9.36 -13.79 -1.26
CA GLU A 114 9.50 -12.47 -0.65
C GLU A 114 8.55 -11.50 -1.36
N LEU A 115 7.58 -10.95 -0.63
CA LEU A 115 6.56 -10.07 -1.20
C LEU A 115 6.70 -8.64 -0.67
N ILE A 116 6.92 -7.71 -1.59
CA ILE A 116 6.84 -6.26 -1.36
C ILE A 116 5.56 -5.75 -2.03
N SER A 117 4.63 -5.24 -1.25
CA SER A 117 3.35 -4.77 -1.76
C SER A 117 3.24 -3.26 -1.71
N PHE A 118 2.96 -2.62 -2.84
CA PHE A 118 2.57 -1.22 -2.92
C PHE A 118 1.05 -1.14 -2.99
N ALA A 119 0.47 -0.45 -2.02
CA ALA A 119 -0.97 -0.31 -1.85
C ALA A 119 -1.37 1.16 -1.89
N VAL A 120 -2.13 1.56 -2.90
CA VAL A 120 -2.70 2.90 -3.00
C VAL A 120 -4.10 2.88 -2.41
N MET A 121 -4.37 3.76 -1.44
CA MET A 121 -5.63 3.84 -0.72
C MET A 121 -6.62 4.82 -1.38
N PRO A 122 -7.94 4.64 -1.16
CA PRO A 122 -8.98 5.51 -1.73
C PRO A 122 -8.97 6.91 -1.12
N PHE A 123 -9.60 7.85 -1.82
CA PHE A 123 -9.97 9.13 -1.25
C PHE A 123 -11.16 8.97 -0.29
N LYS A 124 -11.26 9.85 0.69
CA LYS A 124 -12.32 9.88 1.72
C LYS A 124 -13.73 10.03 1.13
N TYR A 125 -13.85 10.72 -0.02
CA TYR A 125 -15.13 10.84 -0.72
C TYR A 125 -15.59 9.54 -1.39
N GLU A 126 -14.69 8.55 -1.57
CA GLU A 126 -15.00 7.24 -2.14
C GLU A 126 -15.50 6.25 -1.06
N LYS A 127 -16.46 6.67 -0.24
CA LYS A 127 -16.93 5.98 0.98
C LYS A 127 -17.21 4.49 0.80
N GLU A 128 -17.81 4.11 -0.33
CA GLU A 128 -18.15 2.71 -0.61
C GLU A 128 -16.92 1.81 -0.82
N ARG A 129 -15.78 2.42 -1.10
CA ARG A 129 -14.51 1.70 -1.37
C ARG A 129 -13.66 1.54 -0.13
N ILE A 130 -13.81 2.43 0.86
CA ILE A 130 -12.99 2.48 2.07
C ILE A 130 -12.99 1.15 2.81
N PHE A 131 -14.16 0.59 3.08
CA PHE A 131 -14.31 -0.68 3.78
C PHE A 131 -13.59 -1.84 3.06
N ASN A 132 -13.85 -2.00 1.77
CA ASN A 132 -13.22 -3.06 0.99
C ASN A 132 -11.70 -2.88 0.89
N SER A 133 -11.22 -1.64 0.79
CA SER A 133 -9.79 -1.31 0.78
C SER A 133 -9.13 -1.66 2.11
N GLY A 134 -9.78 -1.37 3.23
CA GLY A 134 -9.30 -1.69 4.57
C GLY A 134 -9.14 -3.20 4.79
N ILE A 135 -10.17 -3.98 4.48
CA ILE A 135 -10.12 -5.45 4.55
C ILE A 135 -9.00 -6.00 3.63
N SER A 136 -8.88 -5.47 2.43
CA SER A 136 -7.89 -5.94 1.47
C SER A 136 -6.47 -5.59 1.93
N LEU A 137 -6.25 -4.38 2.44
CA LEU A 137 -4.97 -3.95 3.00
C LEU A 137 -4.55 -4.84 4.18
N LYS A 138 -5.46 -5.12 5.11
CA LYS A 138 -5.18 -5.99 6.25
C LYS A 138 -4.65 -7.36 5.78
N ARG A 139 -5.33 -8.00 4.84
CA ARG A 139 -4.92 -9.30 4.30
C ARG A 139 -3.59 -9.24 3.54
N VAL A 140 -3.35 -8.17 2.79
CA VAL A 140 -2.07 -7.96 2.10
C VAL A 140 -0.94 -7.80 3.11
N ARG A 141 -1.14 -7.00 4.18
CA ARG A 141 -0.16 -6.82 5.26
C ARG A 141 0.19 -8.13 5.96
N GLU A 142 -0.78 -8.99 6.23
CA GLU A 142 -0.59 -10.30 6.87
C GLU A 142 0.22 -11.29 6.02
N ASN A 143 0.28 -11.07 4.71
CA ASN A 143 0.91 -11.99 3.76
C ASN A 143 2.19 -11.42 3.12
N SER A 144 2.51 -10.15 3.32
CA SER A 144 3.68 -9.47 2.73
C SER A 144 4.79 -9.32 3.77
N GLN A 145 6.04 -9.41 3.32
CA GLN A 145 7.19 -9.03 4.15
C GLN A 145 7.22 -7.52 4.38
N CYS A 146 6.91 -6.75 3.36
CA CYS A 146 6.79 -5.31 3.44
C CYS A 146 5.53 -4.84 2.70
N THR A 147 4.75 -3.96 3.34
CA THR A 147 3.64 -3.29 2.68
C THR A 147 3.84 -1.79 2.72
N ILE A 148 3.99 -1.19 1.55
CA ILE A 148 4.17 0.26 1.38
C ILE A 148 2.81 0.85 1.02
N VAL A 149 2.27 1.66 1.92
CA VAL A 149 0.94 2.25 1.78
C VAL A 149 1.05 3.72 1.43
N LEU A 150 0.38 4.13 0.36
CA LEU A 150 0.23 5.53 -0.01
C LEU A 150 -1.25 5.93 0.08
N ASP A 151 -1.53 6.97 0.86
CA ASP A 151 -2.87 7.50 1.03
C ASP A 151 -3.10 8.73 0.16
N ASN A 152 -3.91 8.58 -0.86
CA ASN A 152 -4.28 9.71 -1.73
C ASN A 152 -5.07 10.80 -0.99
N ASP A 153 -5.84 10.40 0.02
CA ASP A 153 -6.66 11.33 0.79
C ASP A 153 -5.81 12.30 1.61
N SER A 154 -4.80 11.80 2.31
CA SER A 154 -3.88 12.63 3.09
C SER A 154 -3.05 13.56 2.19
N LEU A 155 -2.72 13.13 0.96
CA LEU A 155 -2.08 14.01 -0.02
C LEU A 155 -3.00 15.15 -0.44
N LEU A 156 -4.29 14.87 -0.64
CA LEU A 156 -5.29 15.89 -0.99
C LEU A 156 -5.59 16.82 0.19
N GLU A 157 -5.71 16.31 1.41
CA GLU A 157 -5.93 17.11 2.62
C GLU A 157 -4.77 18.09 2.89
N SER A 158 -3.54 17.67 2.58
CA SER A 158 -2.37 18.54 2.67
C SER A 158 -2.31 19.56 1.53
N ASN A 159 -2.97 19.30 0.40
CA ASN A 159 -2.95 20.11 -0.81
C ASN A 159 -4.34 20.18 -1.46
N PRO A 160 -5.31 20.91 -0.88
CA PRO A 160 -6.72 20.90 -1.31
C PRO A 160 -6.96 21.45 -2.73
N ASP A 161 -6.00 22.18 -3.28
CA ASP A 161 -6.10 22.75 -4.64
C ASP A 161 -5.74 21.72 -5.74
N LEU A 162 -5.27 20.53 -5.37
CA LEU A 162 -4.92 19.50 -6.33
C LEU A 162 -6.16 18.82 -6.91
N THR A 163 -6.11 18.57 -8.21
CA THR A 163 -7.08 17.67 -8.84
C THR A 163 -6.75 16.21 -8.52
N SER A 164 -7.73 15.31 -8.53
CA SER A 164 -7.50 13.88 -8.34
C SER A 164 -6.43 13.33 -9.30
N LYS A 165 -6.42 13.80 -10.56
CA LYS A 165 -5.40 13.40 -11.54
C LYS A 165 -3.99 13.87 -11.13
N ALA A 166 -3.86 15.07 -10.60
CA ALA A 166 -2.58 15.58 -10.11
C ALA A 166 -2.11 14.78 -8.89
N CYS A 167 -3.01 14.44 -7.94
CA CYS A 167 -2.70 13.56 -6.82
C CYS A 167 -2.17 12.20 -7.28
N TYR A 168 -2.83 11.56 -8.25
CA TYR A 168 -2.35 10.27 -8.79
C TYR A 168 -0.97 10.40 -9.44
N ASN A 169 -0.69 11.45 -10.18
CA ASN A 169 0.62 11.64 -10.80
C ASN A 169 1.73 11.84 -9.75
N ILE A 170 1.46 12.61 -8.70
CA ILE A 170 2.39 12.83 -7.58
C ILE A 170 2.63 11.51 -6.83
N ALA A 171 1.57 10.77 -6.53
CA ALA A 171 1.62 9.47 -5.89
C ALA A 171 2.44 8.45 -6.69
N ASN A 172 2.18 8.35 -7.99
CA ASN A 172 2.91 7.44 -8.89
C ASN A 172 4.40 7.78 -8.95
N SER A 173 4.74 9.06 -9.06
CA SER A 173 6.13 9.52 -9.04
C SER A 173 6.85 9.14 -7.73
N ALA A 174 6.17 9.28 -6.59
CA ALA A 174 6.73 8.89 -5.30
C ALA A 174 6.94 7.37 -5.20
N ILE A 175 5.98 6.57 -5.67
CA ILE A 175 6.10 5.11 -5.74
C ILE A 175 7.30 4.71 -6.60
N MET A 176 7.43 5.27 -7.81
CA MET A 176 8.54 4.95 -8.71
C MET A 176 9.90 5.34 -8.12
N HIS A 177 9.95 6.41 -7.35
CA HIS A 177 11.18 6.79 -6.65
C HIS A 177 11.60 5.75 -5.60
N VAL A 178 10.64 5.25 -4.83
CA VAL A 178 10.90 4.16 -3.88
C VAL A 178 11.27 2.88 -4.60
N VAL A 179 10.58 2.52 -5.69
CA VAL A 179 10.93 1.35 -6.52
C VAL A 179 12.40 1.40 -6.96
N LYS A 180 12.87 2.57 -7.41
CA LYS A 180 14.28 2.75 -7.79
C LYS A 180 15.24 2.52 -6.64
N SER A 181 14.84 2.82 -5.41
CA SER A 181 15.67 2.60 -4.23
C SER A 181 15.74 1.13 -3.77
N LEU A 182 14.81 0.26 -4.24
CA LEU A 182 14.78 -1.15 -3.85
C LEU A 182 16.06 -1.91 -4.21
N GLU A 183 16.77 -1.50 -5.25
CA GLU A 183 18.01 -2.14 -5.69
C GLU A 183 19.19 -1.88 -4.74
N SER A 184 19.19 -0.74 -4.05
CA SER A 184 20.35 -0.25 -3.31
C SER A 184 20.11 -0.11 -1.81
N SER A 185 18.89 -0.26 -1.33
CA SER A 185 18.51 0.00 0.05
C SER A 185 17.95 -1.23 0.74
N GLU A 186 18.24 -1.38 2.03
CA GLU A 186 17.53 -2.31 2.88
C GLU A 186 16.12 -1.78 3.18
N ILE A 187 15.13 -2.66 3.13
CA ILE A 187 13.74 -2.33 3.37
C ILE A 187 13.33 -2.90 4.72
N SER A 188 12.56 -2.12 5.48
CA SER A 188 11.96 -2.62 6.72
C SER A 188 10.91 -3.69 6.42
N SER A 189 10.98 -4.81 7.14
CA SER A 189 9.99 -5.91 7.03
C SER A 189 8.71 -5.59 7.82
N GLU A 190 8.20 -4.37 7.72
CA GLU A 190 7.00 -3.89 8.41
C GLU A 190 6.12 -3.11 7.43
N THR A 191 4.98 -2.65 7.91
CA THR A 191 4.19 -1.68 7.15
C THR A 191 4.92 -0.36 7.11
N SER A 192 5.04 0.20 5.92
CA SER A 192 5.64 1.52 5.70
C SER A 192 4.62 2.46 5.07
N ILE A 193 4.58 3.69 5.54
CA ILE A 193 3.77 4.75 4.96
C ILE A 193 4.64 5.58 4.04
N LEU A 194 4.20 5.69 2.80
CA LEU A 194 4.84 6.54 1.80
C LEU A 194 4.14 7.90 1.77
N THR A 195 4.90 8.95 2.06
CA THR A 195 4.41 10.31 2.01
C THR A 195 5.23 11.18 1.07
N THR A 196 4.64 12.22 0.56
CA THR A 196 5.25 13.09 -0.45
C THR A 196 4.58 14.45 -0.44
N SER A 197 5.15 15.40 -1.16
CA SER A 197 4.59 16.74 -1.35
C SER A 197 4.23 16.97 -2.81
N LYS A 198 3.52 18.05 -3.09
CA LYS A 198 3.35 18.55 -4.47
C LYS A 198 4.68 19.07 -5.01
N ASN A 199 4.79 19.15 -6.33
CA ASN A 199 5.96 19.70 -7.02
C ASN A 199 6.02 21.23 -6.91
N GLY A 200 7.24 21.78 -7.04
CA GLY A 200 7.46 23.22 -7.16
C GLY A 200 7.35 24.02 -5.85
N GLN A 201 7.46 23.35 -4.71
CA GLN A 201 7.51 23.99 -3.39
C GLN A 201 8.95 24.22 -2.92
N SER A 202 9.09 25.06 -1.86
CA SER A 202 10.33 25.11 -1.12
C SER A 202 10.59 23.76 -0.45
N MET A 203 11.86 23.44 -0.18
CA MET A 203 12.22 22.17 0.48
C MET A 203 11.60 22.05 1.89
N GLU A 204 11.49 23.17 2.61
CA GLU A 204 10.89 23.22 3.95
C GLU A 204 9.37 22.97 3.89
N ASP A 205 8.68 23.53 2.91
CA ASP A 205 7.25 23.29 2.71
C ASP A 205 7.00 21.84 2.27
N SER A 206 7.87 21.29 1.40
CA SER A 206 7.81 19.90 0.98
C SER A 206 7.97 18.93 2.15
N LEU A 207 8.91 19.21 3.05
CA LEU A 207 9.09 18.42 4.26
C LEU A 207 7.88 18.52 5.19
N ARG A 208 7.35 19.74 5.40
CA ARG A 208 6.18 19.99 6.24
C ARG A 208 4.96 19.22 5.73
N ASP A 209 4.70 19.26 4.43
CA ASP A 209 3.57 18.57 3.82
C ASP A 209 3.72 17.04 3.93
N SER A 210 4.93 16.51 3.70
CA SER A 210 5.21 15.07 3.87
C SER A 210 5.03 14.61 5.32
N LEU A 211 5.45 15.41 6.29
CA LEU A 211 5.25 15.14 7.72
C LEU A 211 3.78 15.22 8.12
N LYS A 212 3.06 16.23 7.64
CA LYS A 212 1.62 16.35 7.88
C LYS A 212 0.89 15.11 7.37
N MET A 213 1.18 14.70 6.13
CA MET A 213 0.63 13.49 5.55
C MET A 213 0.97 12.24 6.38
N LEU A 214 2.18 12.13 6.95
CA LEU A 214 2.58 11.02 7.81
C LEU A 214 1.75 10.98 9.09
N TYR A 215 1.62 12.11 9.78
CA TYR A 215 0.89 12.18 11.06
C TYR A 215 -0.62 11.99 10.92
N GLU A 216 -1.18 12.27 9.76
CA GLU A 216 -2.57 11.92 9.45
C GLU A 216 -2.78 10.41 9.32
N ASN A 217 -1.75 9.66 8.93
CA ASN A 217 -1.82 8.22 8.70
C ASN A 217 -1.39 7.38 9.90
N ALA A 218 -0.44 7.89 10.70
CA ALA A 218 0.06 7.18 11.88
C ALA A 218 0.39 8.15 13.01
N PRO A 219 0.12 7.78 14.27
CA PRO A 219 0.53 8.58 15.42
C PRO A 219 2.07 8.57 15.56
N PRO A 220 2.68 9.65 16.09
CA PRO A 220 4.14 9.77 16.18
C PRO A 220 4.84 8.60 16.89
N ASN A 221 4.22 8.06 17.94
CA ASN A 221 4.76 6.94 18.71
C ASN A 221 4.76 5.59 17.95
N ALA A 222 4.02 5.48 16.85
CA ALA A 222 4.03 4.30 15.99
C ALA A 222 5.17 4.32 14.96
N ILE A 223 5.80 5.48 14.72
CA ILE A 223 6.87 5.64 13.75
C ILE A 223 8.17 5.08 14.33
N LYS A 224 8.79 4.11 13.63
CA LYS A 224 10.02 3.44 14.07
C LYS A 224 11.26 3.96 13.37
N SER A 225 11.17 4.13 12.07
CA SER A 225 12.27 4.61 11.25
C SER A 225 11.72 5.34 10.03
N SER A 226 12.50 6.26 9.48
CA SER A 226 12.13 6.97 8.27
C SER A 226 13.32 7.08 7.32
N MET A 227 13.07 6.78 6.04
CA MET A 227 13.97 7.02 4.95
C MET A 227 13.47 8.22 4.16
N LEU A 228 14.31 9.22 4.02
CA LEU A 228 13.98 10.42 3.28
C LEU A 228 14.73 10.44 1.96
N TYR A 229 14.00 10.66 0.90
CA TYR A 229 14.53 10.92 -0.43
C TYR A 229 14.33 12.40 -0.73
N VAL A 230 15.44 13.10 -0.84
CA VAL A 230 15.46 14.54 -1.17
C VAL A 230 15.86 14.67 -2.62
N THR A 231 14.92 15.08 -3.47
CA THR A 231 15.18 15.37 -4.88
C THR A 231 15.26 16.88 -5.09
N GLY A 232 16.12 17.38 -5.94
CA GLY A 232 16.23 18.81 -6.17
C GLY A 232 17.60 19.29 -6.66
N GLY A 233 18.40 18.33 -7.09
CA GLY A 233 19.69 18.61 -7.74
C GLY A 233 20.81 19.06 -6.81
N ASP A 234 21.91 19.45 -7.43
CA ASP A 234 23.14 19.89 -6.78
C ASP A 234 23.01 21.26 -6.05
N ASN A 235 21.81 21.86 -6.11
CA ASN A 235 21.55 23.19 -5.57
C ASN A 235 20.92 23.19 -4.17
N ILE A 236 20.80 22.03 -3.49
CA ILE A 236 20.25 21.99 -2.14
C ILE A 236 21.33 22.42 -1.15
N PRO A 237 21.14 23.54 -0.42
CA PRO A 237 22.11 23.97 0.58
C PRO A 237 22.29 22.91 1.68
N VAL A 238 23.52 22.62 2.06
CA VAL A 238 23.84 21.66 3.14
C VAL A 238 23.11 22.02 4.46
N GLY A 239 22.88 23.30 4.70
CA GLY A 239 22.10 23.76 5.86
C GLY A 239 20.67 23.24 5.87
N ILE A 240 20.03 23.15 4.71
CA ILE A 240 18.67 22.60 4.58
C ILE A 240 18.67 21.08 4.86
N ILE A 241 19.67 20.36 4.34
CA ILE A 241 19.80 18.91 4.61
C ILE A 241 19.99 18.66 6.12
N ASN A 242 20.80 19.49 6.79
CA ASN A 242 20.96 19.40 8.23
C ASN A 242 19.69 19.74 9.00
N SER A 243 18.94 20.75 8.56
CA SER A 243 17.64 21.09 9.16
C SER A 243 16.63 19.95 9.01
N ILE A 244 16.55 19.35 7.84
CA ILE A 244 15.72 18.17 7.57
C ILE A 244 16.12 17.01 8.49
N LYS A 245 17.41 16.73 8.62
CA LYS A 245 17.92 15.68 9.50
C LYS A 245 17.55 15.93 10.97
N ASN A 246 17.70 17.15 11.46
CA ASN A 246 17.36 17.50 12.84
C ASN A 246 15.85 17.38 13.12
N ILE A 247 15.00 17.78 12.16
CA ILE A 247 13.55 17.65 12.30
C ILE A 247 13.16 16.17 12.32
N THR A 248 13.71 15.36 11.43
CA THR A 248 13.38 13.93 11.35
C THR A 248 13.95 13.13 12.50
N SER A 249 15.14 13.46 13.02
CA SER A 249 15.66 12.81 14.22
C SER A 249 14.88 13.14 15.49
N GLY A 250 14.20 14.28 15.54
CA GLY A 250 13.27 14.61 16.61
C GLY A 250 11.96 13.84 16.57
N ILE A 251 11.61 13.27 15.43
CA ILE A 251 10.37 12.49 15.19
C ILE A 251 10.61 10.99 15.36
N THR A 252 11.75 10.54 14.85
CA THR A 252 12.22 9.15 14.98
C THR A 252 13.36 9.11 16.00
N ASN A 253 13.48 8.03 16.75
CA ASN A 253 14.66 7.83 17.60
C ASN A 253 15.92 7.96 16.72
N GLU A 254 16.85 8.82 17.11
CA GLU A 254 17.99 9.35 16.32
C GLU A 254 18.79 8.34 15.46
N ALA A 255 18.74 7.06 15.83
CA ALA A 255 19.49 6.01 15.14
C ALA A 255 18.86 5.54 13.80
N ASN A 256 17.64 5.94 13.46
CA ASN A 256 16.86 5.27 12.41
C ASN A 256 16.39 6.18 11.26
N SER A 257 16.99 7.35 11.07
CA SER A 257 16.73 8.20 9.91
C SER A 257 17.85 8.13 8.87
N GLN A 258 17.52 7.75 7.65
CA GLN A 258 18.42 7.75 6.51
C GLN A 258 18.00 8.82 5.51
N ILE A 259 18.96 9.54 4.93
CA ILE A 259 18.71 10.55 3.91
C ILE A 259 19.43 10.13 2.63
N SER A 260 18.69 10.04 1.54
CA SER A 260 19.23 9.85 0.20
C SER A 260 18.94 11.10 -0.63
N THR A 261 19.94 11.60 -1.35
CA THR A 261 19.80 12.77 -2.23
C THR A 261 19.94 12.32 -3.68
N SER A 262 19.08 12.86 -4.55
CA SER A 262 19.16 12.62 -5.99
C SER A 262 19.04 13.92 -6.77
N SER A 263 19.74 14.00 -7.90
CA SER A 263 19.61 15.11 -8.85
C SER A 263 18.28 15.01 -9.60
N SER A 264 17.50 16.07 -9.58
CA SER A 264 16.25 16.22 -10.32
C SER A 264 16.00 17.70 -10.53
N ASP A 265 15.29 18.06 -11.60
CA ASP A 265 14.92 19.46 -11.87
C ASP A 265 13.85 19.98 -10.89
N GLU A 266 13.17 19.10 -10.16
CA GLU A 266 12.13 19.45 -9.20
C GLU A 266 12.55 19.16 -7.76
N SER A 267 12.44 20.19 -6.91
CA SER A 267 12.66 20.05 -5.46
C SER A 267 11.47 19.33 -4.82
N LYS A 268 11.75 18.21 -4.16
CA LYS A 268 10.72 17.39 -3.52
C LYS A 268 11.29 16.56 -2.37
N VAL A 269 10.49 16.36 -1.34
CA VAL A 269 10.77 15.42 -0.27
C VAL A 269 9.79 14.26 -0.36
N ILE A 270 10.33 13.06 -0.46
CA ILE A 270 9.57 11.81 -0.38
C ILE A 270 10.05 11.09 0.87
N MET A 271 9.12 10.59 1.67
CA MET A 271 9.43 9.98 2.94
C MET A 271 8.78 8.60 3.02
N LEU A 272 9.58 7.60 3.33
CA LEU A 272 9.15 6.23 3.58
C LEU A 272 9.36 5.93 5.05
N SER A 273 8.26 5.85 5.81
CA SER A 273 8.32 5.68 7.27
C SER A 273 7.76 4.32 7.66
N SER A 274 8.57 3.51 8.32
CA SER A 274 8.12 2.24 8.89
C SER A 274 7.33 2.50 10.17
N VAL A 275 6.17 1.85 10.28
CA VAL A 275 5.23 2.04 11.38
C VAL A 275 4.90 0.71 12.06
N GLN A 276 4.78 0.75 13.38
CA GLN A 276 4.40 -0.38 14.19
C GLN A 276 3.22 0.02 15.09
N GLY A 277 2.13 -0.75 15.03
CA GLY A 277 0.91 -0.47 15.76
C GLY A 277 -0.22 0.01 14.85
N MET A 278 -1.21 0.66 15.45
CA MET A 278 -2.41 1.09 14.72
C MET A 278 -2.12 2.29 13.81
N THR A 279 -2.68 2.22 12.62
CA THR A 279 -2.68 3.28 11.61
C THR A 279 -4.12 3.74 11.33
N LYS A 280 -4.30 4.86 10.63
CA LYS A 280 -5.62 5.32 10.16
C LYS A 280 -6.40 4.22 9.43
N PHE A 281 -5.70 3.37 8.69
CA PHE A 281 -6.30 2.34 7.85
C PHE A 281 -6.91 1.18 8.63
N ASP A 282 -6.49 0.97 9.87
CA ASP A 282 -7.07 -0.07 10.73
C ASP A 282 -8.53 0.27 11.09
N ASN A 283 -8.89 1.56 11.09
CA ASN A 283 -10.27 2.02 11.28
C ASN A 283 -11.16 1.81 10.05
N TYR A 284 -10.61 1.43 8.89
CA TYR A 284 -11.38 1.16 7.67
C TYR A 284 -12.08 -0.21 7.73
N ASP A 285 -11.58 -1.12 8.58
CA ASP A 285 -12.24 -2.39 8.89
C ASP A 285 -12.89 -2.34 10.28
N PRO A 286 -14.17 -1.99 10.40
CA PRO A 286 -14.84 -1.91 11.69
C PRO A 286 -14.92 -3.25 12.43
N LEU A 287 -14.82 -4.38 11.72
CA LEU A 287 -14.79 -5.70 12.35
C LEU A 287 -13.44 -5.97 13.01
N GLY A 288 -12.36 -5.36 12.52
CA GLY A 288 -11.03 -5.44 13.14
C GLY A 288 -10.94 -4.70 14.49
N MET A 289 -11.90 -3.83 14.78
CA MET A 289 -11.99 -3.11 16.06
C MET A 289 -12.70 -3.93 17.15
N ILE A 290 -13.33 -5.05 16.81
CA ILE A 290 -13.93 -5.96 17.80
C ILE A 290 -12.78 -6.73 18.45
N PRO A 291 -12.56 -6.60 19.77
CA PRO A 291 -11.53 -7.37 20.46
C PRO A 291 -11.76 -8.87 20.24
N GLN A 292 -10.73 -9.57 19.76
CA GLN A 292 -10.84 -11.03 19.53
C GLN A 292 -11.08 -11.83 20.82
N GLU A 293 -10.76 -11.22 21.96
CA GLU A 293 -10.96 -11.79 23.30
C GLU A 293 -12.42 -11.68 23.80
N GLN A 294 -13.27 -10.93 23.10
CA GLN A 294 -14.71 -10.89 23.35
C GLN A 294 -15.46 -11.72 22.30
N THR A 295 -15.07 -12.95 22.11
CA THR A 295 -16.01 -13.94 21.57
C THR A 295 -17.15 -14.01 22.58
N LEU A 296 -18.36 -13.67 22.12
CA LEU A 296 -19.57 -13.96 22.88
C LEU A 296 -19.49 -15.44 23.21
N ASP A 297 -19.25 -15.75 24.48
CA ASP A 297 -19.23 -17.11 24.97
C ASP A 297 -20.71 -17.56 25.04
N TRP A 298 -21.18 -18.14 23.94
CA TRP A 298 -22.55 -18.63 23.81
C TRP A 298 -22.82 -19.82 24.72
N ASP A 299 -21.78 -20.38 25.33
CA ASP A 299 -21.85 -21.57 26.19
C ASP A 299 -21.92 -21.23 27.69
N THR A 300 -21.90 -19.94 28.08
CA THR A 300 -22.12 -19.58 29.49
C THR A 300 -23.61 -19.58 29.81
N PRO A 301 -24.05 -20.43 30.79
CA PRO A 301 -25.47 -20.55 31.15
C PRO A 301 -26.07 -19.29 31.80
N ASP A 302 -25.28 -18.25 32.01
CA ASP A 302 -25.66 -16.99 32.67
C ASP A 302 -25.98 -15.82 31.73
N CYS A 303 -26.00 -16.04 30.42
CA CYS A 303 -26.45 -15.02 29.45
C CYS A 303 -27.97 -14.94 29.32
N SER A 304 -28.71 -14.97 30.41
CA SER A 304 -30.08 -14.50 30.43
C SER A 304 -30.09 -12.98 30.50
N ILE A 305 -30.03 -12.32 29.33
CA ILE A 305 -30.42 -10.91 29.25
C ILE A 305 -31.93 -10.89 29.50
N ASP A 306 -32.32 -10.59 30.73
CA ASP A 306 -33.71 -10.29 31.06
C ASP A 306 -34.05 -8.95 30.41
N CYS A 307 -34.56 -9.02 29.19
CA CYS A 307 -34.92 -7.83 28.42
C CYS A 307 -36.21 -7.20 28.95
N LYS A 308 -36.82 -7.72 30.01
CA LYS A 308 -38.14 -7.27 30.56
C LYS A 308 -39.22 -7.08 29.49
N LEU A 309 -39.11 -7.82 28.41
CA LEU A 309 -40.10 -7.89 27.37
C LEU A 309 -40.96 -9.12 27.68
N ASP A 310 -42.25 -8.93 27.94
CA ASP A 310 -43.25 -10.01 28.04
C ASP A 310 -43.48 -10.64 26.67
N LEU A 311 -42.48 -11.33 26.17
CA LEU A 311 -42.62 -12.15 24.95
C LEU A 311 -42.97 -13.56 25.37
N TYR A 312 -44.12 -14.07 24.91
CA TYR A 312 -44.49 -15.46 25.09
C TYR A 312 -43.41 -16.36 24.45
N GLN A 313 -42.83 -17.24 25.28
CA GLN A 313 -42.02 -18.32 24.75
C GLN A 313 -42.93 -19.25 23.95
N LEU A 314 -42.70 -19.39 22.68
CA LEU A 314 -43.27 -20.44 21.85
C LEU A 314 -42.52 -21.73 22.18
N GLU A 315 -43.19 -22.67 22.85
CA GLU A 315 -42.75 -24.05 23.00
C GLU A 315 -42.70 -24.78 21.66
#